data_7b6c649cedc2b8c19b8e341800dee42c
#
_entry.id   7b6c649cedc2b8c19b8e341800dee42c
#
_cell.length_a   1.000
_cell.length_b   1.000
_cell.length_c   1.000
_cell.angle_alpha   90.00
_cell.angle_beta   90.00
_cell.angle_gamma   90.00
#
_symmetry.space_group_name_H-M   'P 1'
#
loop_
_entity.id
_entity.type
_entity.pdbx_description
1 polymer ?
#
loop_
_entity_poly.entity_id
_entity_poly.type
_entity_poly.pdbx_seq_one_letter_code
_entity_poly.pdbx_strand_id
1 'polypeptide(L)'
;MKIVFKFTVLLFVFSFLSACSTDDHEIKFTFLQLNDVYEIKSFSGGKYGGMDRVETLHQQLLQENPNTLMFMAGDFLSPSLLSTIKVAGERISGQHIIEVMNAMKFDLVGFGNHEFDLKEPLLQKRLKTQIITK
;
A
#
# COMPACT_ATOMS: atom_id res chain seq x y z
N MET A 1 -8.98 56.24 -39.08
CA MET A 1 -9.47 56.09 -37.68
C MET A 1 -10.34 54.84 -37.45
N LYS A 2 -11.35 54.54 -38.27
CA LYS A 2 -12.23 53.37 -38.09
C LYS A 2 -11.52 52.00 -38.26
N ILE A 3 -10.45 51.86 -39.08
CA ILE A 3 -9.74 50.60 -39.30
C ILE A 3 -8.81 50.29 -38.11
N VAL A 4 -8.09 51.28 -37.58
CA VAL A 4 -7.21 51.13 -36.42
C VAL A 4 -8.00 50.70 -35.20
N PHE A 5 -9.19 51.30 -34.97
CA PHE A 5 -10.06 50.93 -33.86
C PHE A 5 -10.56 49.47 -33.95
N LYS A 6 -10.91 48.98 -35.16
CA LYS A 6 -11.31 47.59 -35.37
C LYS A 6 -10.16 46.60 -35.09
N PHE A 7 -8.92 46.96 -35.47
CA PHE A 7 -7.73 46.13 -35.22
C PHE A 7 -7.41 46.07 -33.71
N THR A 8 -7.53 47.19 -32.99
CA THR A 8 -7.29 47.21 -31.52
C THR A 8 -8.31 46.39 -30.78
N VAL A 9 -9.60 46.45 -31.14
CA VAL A 9 -10.65 45.62 -30.54
C VAL A 9 -10.44 44.14 -30.80
N LEU A 10 -10.01 43.77 -32.01
CA LEU A 10 -9.70 42.39 -32.39
C LEU A 10 -8.52 41.83 -31.58
N LEU A 11 -7.46 42.60 -31.39
CA LEU A 11 -6.30 42.23 -30.56
C LEU A 11 -6.69 42.06 -29.08
N PHE A 12 -7.56 42.93 -28.55
CA PHE A 12 -8.02 42.83 -27.20
C PHE A 12 -8.90 41.60 -26.92
N VAL A 13 -9.76 41.23 -27.88
CA VAL A 13 -10.57 40.00 -27.79
C VAL A 13 -9.70 38.74 -27.86
N PHE A 14 -8.61 38.74 -28.65
CA PHE A 14 -7.69 37.61 -28.73
C PHE A 14 -6.89 37.39 -27.46
N SER A 15 -6.61 38.47 -26.69
CA SER A 15 -5.90 38.38 -25.41
C SER A 15 -6.70 37.69 -24.30
N PHE A 16 -8.03 37.65 -24.38
CA PHE A 16 -8.87 36.98 -23.40
C PHE A 16 -9.07 35.48 -23.66
N LEU A 17 -8.68 34.96 -24.84
CA LEU A 17 -8.82 33.54 -25.18
C LEU A 17 -7.67 32.68 -24.66
N SER A 18 -6.60 33.27 -24.11
CA SER A 18 -5.43 32.54 -23.59
C SER A 18 -5.47 32.26 -22.09
N ALA A 19 -6.56 32.58 -21.40
CA ALA A 19 -6.64 32.56 -19.93
C ALA A 19 -7.29 31.31 -19.33
N CYS A 20 -7.48 30.24 -20.10
CA CYS A 20 -7.88 28.94 -19.56
C CYS A 20 -6.72 27.94 -19.69
N SER A 21 -5.65 28.17 -18.94
CA SER A 21 -4.77 27.09 -18.52
C SER A 21 -5.42 26.50 -17.27
N THR A 22 -6.21 25.45 -17.43
CA THR A 22 -6.52 24.54 -16.32
C THR A 22 -5.23 23.82 -16.01
N ASP A 23 -4.49 24.28 -14.99
CA ASP A 23 -3.53 23.44 -14.31
C ASP A 23 -4.35 22.31 -13.68
N ASP A 24 -4.51 21.22 -14.41
CA ASP A 24 -5.02 19.97 -13.88
C ASP A 24 -3.97 19.46 -12.88
N HIS A 25 -4.12 19.84 -11.63
CA HIS A 25 -3.34 19.29 -10.53
C HIS A 25 -3.78 17.84 -10.29
N GLU A 26 -3.34 16.96 -11.19
CA GLU A 26 -3.53 15.51 -11.02
C GLU A 26 -2.66 15.02 -9.86
N ILE A 27 -3.27 14.49 -8.79
CA ILE A 27 -2.56 13.79 -7.74
C ILE A 27 -2.60 12.30 -8.08
N LYS A 28 -1.42 11.72 -8.35
CA LYS A 28 -1.27 10.29 -8.65
C LYS A 28 -0.98 9.52 -7.38
N PHE A 29 -1.70 8.42 -7.17
CA PHE A 29 -1.44 7.44 -6.13
C PHE A 29 -1.01 6.12 -6.75
N THR A 30 -0.07 5.45 -6.10
CA THR A 30 0.31 4.06 -6.40
C THR A 30 -0.15 3.17 -5.27
N PHE A 31 -0.81 2.06 -5.58
CA PHE A 31 -1.26 1.07 -4.60
C PHE A 31 -0.50 -0.23 -4.80
N LEU A 32 0.23 -0.66 -3.76
CA LEU A 32 0.85 -1.97 -3.69
C LEU A 32 0.00 -2.85 -2.76
N GLN A 33 -0.83 -3.70 -3.35
CA GLN A 33 -1.71 -4.60 -2.61
C GLN A 33 -1.14 -6.00 -2.55
N LEU A 34 -1.21 -6.61 -1.36
CA LEU A 34 -0.94 -8.02 -1.12
C LEU A 34 -2.16 -8.69 -0.47
N ASN A 35 -2.30 -9.98 -0.67
CA ASN A 35 -3.26 -10.85 0.01
C ASN A 35 -2.70 -12.27 0.05
N ASP A 36 -3.24 -13.12 0.91
CA ASP A 36 -2.85 -14.54 1.03
C ASP A 36 -1.35 -14.74 1.31
N VAL A 37 -0.78 -13.92 2.18
CA VAL A 37 0.65 -13.98 2.52
C VAL A 37 0.86 -14.86 3.74
N TYR A 38 1.20 -16.12 3.51
CA TYR A 38 1.40 -17.12 4.57
C TYR A 38 2.88 -17.37 4.89
N GLU A 39 3.79 -16.97 4.02
CA GLU A 39 5.21 -17.23 4.15
C GLU A 39 6.05 -15.95 3.94
N ILE A 40 7.05 -15.77 4.83
CA ILE A 40 7.97 -14.63 4.75
C ILE A 40 9.02 -14.86 3.68
N LYS A 41 9.58 -16.08 3.65
CA LYS A 41 10.69 -16.42 2.77
C LYS A 41 10.23 -16.76 1.37
N SER A 42 11.09 -16.46 0.41
CA SER A 42 10.97 -16.97 -0.93
C SER A 42 11.11 -18.51 -0.97
N PHE A 43 10.48 -19.15 -1.94
CA PHE A 43 10.53 -20.59 -2.16
C PHE A 43 11.08 -20.91 -3.56
N SER A 44 11.25 -22.21 -3.83
CA SER A 44 11.86 -22.71 -5.09
C SER A 44 13.23 -22.08 -5.39
N GLY A 45 14.11 -22.04 -4.38
CA GLY A 45 15.45 -21.46 -4.54
C GLY A 45 15.46 -19.94 -4.74
N GLY A 46 14.48 -19.24 -4.21
CA GLY A 46 14.36 -17.79 -4.34
C GLY A 46 13.61 -17.33 -5.61
N LYS A 47 13.01 -18.28 -6.34
CA LYS A 47 12.34 -17.95 -7.60
C LYS A 47 11.00 -17.25 -7.40
N TYR A 48 10.25 -17.61 -6.36
CA TYR A 48 8.90 -17.09 -6.09
C TYR A 48 8.75 -16.62 -4.66
N GLY A 49 7.84 -15.64 -4.42
CA GLY A 49 7.52 -15.09 -3.13
C GLY A 49 8.66 -14.28 -2.50
N GLY A 50 8.59 -14.10 -1.18
CA GLY A 50 9.56 -13.38 -0.36
C GLY A 50 9.13 -11.95 -0.05
N MET A 51 8.95 -11.64 1.24
CA MET A 51 8.58 -10.30 1.71
C MET A 51 9.73 -9.30 1.52
N ASP A 52 10.98 -9.74 1.49
CA ASP A 52 12.15 -8.95 1.15
C ASP A 52 12.10 -8.37 -0.27
N ARG A 53 11.56 -9.15 -1.22
CA ARG A 53 11.35 -8.71 -2.61
C ARG A 53 10.18 -7.74 -2.72
N VAL A 54 9.14 -7.96 -1.93
CA VAL A 54 8.01 -7.02 -1.84
C VAL A 54 8.50 -5.69 -1.29
N GLU A 55 9.32 -5.69 -0.24
CA GLU A 55 9.90 -4.48 0.31
C GLU A 55 10.80 -3.77 -0.71
N THR A 56 11.60 -4.51 -1.46
CA THR A 56 12.42 -3.93 -2.54
C THR A 56 11.54 -3.22 -3.58
N LEU A 57 10.44 -3.86 -4.02
CA LEU A 57 9.49 -3.25 -4.94
C LEU A 57 8.81 -2.01 -4.33
N HIS A 58 8.41 -2.09 -3.06
CA HIS A 58 7.81 -0.96 -2.34
C HIS A 58 8.73 0.25 -2.32
N GLN A 59 10.02 0.06 -2.01
CA GLN A 59 11.00 1.14 -2.02
C GLN A 59 11.22 1.73 -3.42
N GLN A 60 11.19 0.92 -4.47
CA GLN A 60 11.25 1.42 -5.85
C GLN A 60 10.03 2.27 -6.20
N LEU A 61 8.83 1.78 -5.88
CA LEU A 61 7.59 2.51 -6.12
C LEU A 61 7.53 3.84 -5.35
N LEU A 62 8.03 3.88 -4.10
CA LEU A 62 8.14 5.12 -3.32
C LEU A 62 9.10 6.14 -3.95
N GLN A 63 10.17 5.68 -4.59
CA GLN A 63 11.08 6.58 -5.33
C GLN A 63 10.43 7.14 -6.60
N GLU A 64 9.58 6.35 -7.27
CA GLU A 64 8.84 6.78 -8.47
C GLU A 64 7.68 7.70 -8.12
N ASN A 65 6.96 7.38 -7.02
CA ASN A 65 5.81 8.16 -6.55
C ASN A 65 5.74 8.14 -5.01
N PRO A 66 6.01 9.28 -4.34
CA PRO A 66 5.94 9.35 -2.88
C PRO A 66 4.52 9.12 -2.31
N ASN A 67 3.47 9.22 -3.15
CA ASN A 67 2.10 8.85 -2.77
C ASN A 67 1.82 7.35 -3.00
N THR A 68 2.81 6.50 -2.75
CA THR A 68 2.66 5.04 -2.77
C THR A 68 2.15 4.56 -1.42
N LEU A 69 1.10 3.74 -1.46
CA LEU A 69 0.49 3.11 -0.29
C LEU A 69 0.57 1.60 -0.42
N MET A 70 1.01 0.93 0.64
CA MET A 70 1.09 -0.53 0.72
C MET A 70 0.07 -1.09 1.69
N PHE A 71 -0.74 -2.05 1.25
CA PHE A 71 -1.76 -2.64 2.11
C PHE A 71 -1.91 -4.15 1.94
N MET A 72 -2.33 -4.78 3.03
CA MET A 72 -2.66 -6.19 3.11
C MET A 72 -4.19 -6.35 3.04
N ALA A 73 -4.67 -7.11 2.07
CA ALA A 73 -6.09 -7.33 1.84
C ALA A 73 -6.61 -8.64 2.48
N GLY A 74 -5.98 -9.06 3.56
CA GLY A 74 -6.41 -10.21 4.36
C GLY A 74 -5.62 -11.50 4.11
N ASP A 75 -5.95 -12.52 4.91
CA ASP A 75 -5.43 -13.88 4.86
C ASP A 75 -3.90 -13.95 5.05
N PHE A 76 -3.44 -13.44 6.20
CA PHE A 76 -2.02 -13.40 6.56
C PHE A 76 -1.69 -14.07 7.90
N LEU A 77 -2.69 -14.28 8.80
CA LEU A 77 -2.44 -14.92 10.10
C LEU A 77 -2.46 -16.45 10.02
N SER A 78 -3.24 -17.00 9.11
CA SER A 78 -3.52 -18.43 8.94
C SER A 78 -3.87 -18.70 7.45
N PRO A 79 -3.62 -19.92 6.92
CA PRO A 79 -2.76 -20.98 7.47
C PRO A 79 -1.28 -20.74 7.14
N SER A 80 -0.39 -21.07 8.08
CA SER A 80 1.06 -21.06 7.86
C SER A 80 1.70 -22.18 8.68
N LEU A 81 2.74 -22.81 8.14
CA LEU A 81 3.51 -23.81 8.89
C LEU A 81 4.13 -23.18 10.14
N LEU A 82 4.70 -21.99 10.04
CA LEU A 82 5.28 -21.26 11.16
C LEU A 82 4.24 -20.93 12.24
N SER A 83 2.99 -20.66 11.86
CA SER A 83 1.90 -20.39 12.80
C SER A 83 1.61 -21.56 13.74
N THR A 84 1.96 -22.78 13.35
CA THR A 84 1.77 -24.00 14.18
C THR A 84 2.87 -24.21 15.22
N ILE A 85 4.03 -23.58 15.07
CA ILE A 85 5.17 -23.72 15.97
C ILE A 85 4.88 -23.02 17.29
N LYS A 86 5.38 -23.61 18.39
CA LYS A 86 5.31 -23.01 19.73
C LYS A 86 6.65 -22.41 20.12
N VAL A 87 6.62 -21.19 20.62
CA VAL A 87 7.74 -20.50 21.27
C VAL A 87 7.33 -20.16 22.68
N ALA A 88 8.14 -20.53 23.67
CA ALA A 88 7.82 -20.36 25.09
C ALA A 88 6.44 -20.91 25.51
N GLY A 89 5.99 -22.01 24.89
CA GLY A 89 4.71 -22.65 25.17
C GLY A 89 3.51 -22.10 24.41
N GLU A 90 3.61 -20.95 23.76
CA GLU A 90 2.55 -20.36 22.94
C GLU A 90 2.78 -20.57 21.45
N ARG A 91 1.70 -20.78 20.68
CA ARG A 91 1.79 -20.84 19.20
C ARG A 91 2.07 -19.46 18.63
N ILE A 92 2.89 -19.40 17.60
CA ILE A 92 3.22 -18.15 16.86
C ILE A 92 1.95 -17.55 16.24
N SER A 93 1.10 -18.36 15.61
CA SER A 93 -0.24 -17.96 15.11
C SER A 93 -0.24 -16.58 14.44
N GLY A 94 0.56 -16.41 13.36
CA GLY A 94 0.61 -15.20 12.57
C GLY A 94 1.47 -14.04 13.14
N GLN A 95 1.99 -14.14 14.38
CA GLN A 95 2.81 -13.05 14.96
C GLN A 95 3.99 -12.66 14.09
N HIS A 96 4.66 -13.62 13.48
CA HIS A 96 5.81 -13.40 12.61
C HIS A 96 5.49 -12.54 11.39
N ILE A 97 4.30 -12.71 10.79
CA ILE A 97 3.86 -11.87 9.66
C ILE A 97 3.58 -10.46 10.13
N ILE A 98 2.90 -10.29 11.28
CA ILE A 98 2.64 -8.97 11.86
C ILE A 98 3.95 -8.20 12.12
N GLU A 99 4.96 -8.87 12.67
CA GLU A 99 6.28 -8.25 12.92
C GLU A 99 6.94 -7.79 11.61
N VAL A 100 6.86 -8.60 10.55
CA VAL A 100 7.37 -8.23 9.22
C VAL A 100 6.57 -7.07 8.63
N MET A 101 5.24 -7.10 8.69
CA MET A 101 4.38 -6.02 8.20
C MET A 101 4.65 -4.71 8.92
N ASN A 102 4.86 -4.74 10.25
CA ASN A 102 5.25 -3.57 11.03
C ASN A 102 6.61 -3.02 10.60
N ALA A 103 7.60 -3.89 10.38
CA ALA A 103 8.92 -3.51 9.91
C ALA A 103 8.88 -2.87 8.52
N MET A 104 8.03 -3.39 7.64
CA MET A 104 7.81 -2.87 6.28
C MET A 104 6.89 -1.64 6.23
N LYS A 105 6.26 -1.27 7.35
CA LYS A 105 5.38 -0.08 7.49
C LYS A 105 4.18 -0.12 6.55
N PHE A 106 3.43 -1.21 6.56
CA PHE A 106 2.15 -1.28 5.85
C PHE A 106 1.24 -0.11 6.27
N ASP A 107 0.56 0.51 5.32
CA ASP A 107 -0.32 1.66 5.56
C ASP A 107 -1.71 1.23 6.00
N LEU A 108 -2.19 0.08 5.51
CA LEU A 108 -3.52 -0.45 5.82
C LEU A 108 -3.50 -1.97 5.84
N VAL A 109 -4.30 -2.55 6.73
CA VAL A 109 -4.51 -3.99 6.83
C VAL A 109 -6.00 -4.28 6.95
N GLY A 110 -6.54 -5.04 5.99
CA GLY A 110 -7.88 -5.62 6.05
C GLY A 110 -7.83 -7.06 6.55
N PHE A 111 -8.96 -7.61 6.95
CA PHE A 111 -9.11 -9.02 7.30
C PHE A 111 -9.76 -9.78 6.16
N GLY A 112 -9.24 -10.98 5.88
CA GLY A 112 -9.89 -12.00 5.11
C GLY A 112 -10.63 -12.98 6.01
N ASN A 113 -11.02 -14.12 5.45
CA ASN A 113 -11.72 -15.15 6.22
C ASN A 113 -10.77 -15.95 7.12
N HIS A 114 -9.51 -16.10 6.78
CA HIS A 114 -8.54 -16.90 7.54
C HIS A 114 -8.04 -16.24 8.83
N GLU A 115 -8.23 -14.95 9.02
CA GLU A 115 -8.00 -14.31 10.31
C GLU A 115 -8.94 -14.85 11.37
N PHE A 116 -10.16 -15.22 11.00
CA PHE A 116 -11.19 -15.77 11.88
C PHE A 116 -11.04 -17.26 12.16
N ASP A 117 -10.04 -17.93 11.61
CA ASP A 117 -9.63 -19.28 12.04
C ASP A 117 -8.99 -19.25 13.44
N LEU A 118 -8.49 -18.10 13.87
CA LEU A 118 -7.97 -17.92 15.20
C LEU A 118 -9.13 -17.73 16.20
N LYS A 119 -9.01 -18.36 17.40
CA LYS A 119 -9.93 -18.08 18.48
C LYS A 119 -9.86 -16.60 18.87
N GLU A 120 -11.00 -16.01 19.18
CA GLU A 120 -11.15 -14.57 19.47
C GLU A 120 -10.08 -14.00 20.43
N PRO A 121 -9.76 -14.62 21.60
CA PRO A 121 -8.74 -14.07 22.51
C PRO A 121 -7.35 -13.99 21.85
N LEU A 122 -7.02 -14.95 20.98
CA LEU A 122 -5.75 -14.98 20.27
C LEU A 122 -5.73 -13.96 19.15
N LEU A 123 -6.80 -13.83 18.39
CA LEU A 123 -6.96 -12.79 17.38
C LEU A 123 -6.80 -11.41 18.02
N GLN A 124 -7.51 -11.13 19.10
CA GLN A 124 -7.41 -9.88 19.86
C GLN A 124 -5.96 -9.62 20.36
N LYS A 125 -5.26 -10.67 20.81
CA LYS A 125 -3.84 -10.56 21.19
C LYS A 125 -2.98 -10.14 19.99
N ARG A 126 -3.21 -10.70 18.81
CA ARG A 126 -2.47 -10.35 17.59
C ARG A 126 -2.74 -8.93 17.13
N LEU A 127 -3.98 -8.47 17.19
CA LEU A 127 -4.37 -7.11 16.81
C LEU A 127 -3.76 -6.03 17.72
N LYS A 128 -3.56 -6.35 19.01
CA LYS A 128 -2.87 -5.47 19.96
C LYS A 128 -1.36 -5.37 19.71
N THR A 129 -0.78 -6.34 19.00
CA THR A 129 0.58 -6.27 18.51
C THR A 129 0.56 -5.36 17.29
N GLN A 130 0.67 -4.10 17.54
CA GLN A 130 0.58 -2.92 16.70
C GLN A 130 0.83 -3.18 15.20
N ILE A 131 -0.25 -3.16 14.38
CA ILE A 131 -0.13 -3.31 12.92
C ILE A 131 0.02 -1.95 12.23
N ILE A 132 -0.38 -0.86 12.88
CA ILE A 132 -0.23 0.51 12.32
C ILE A 132 -0.07 1.50 13.46
N THR A 133 1.04 2.22 13.47
CA THR A 133 1.17 3.49 14.18
C THR A 133 1.73 4.53 13.22
N LYS A 134 0.87 5.35 12.72
CA LYS A 134 1.22 6.71 12.28
C LYS A 134 0.55 7.70 13.19
#